data_e501ffa160a296776d2f8833120016cd
#
_entry.id   e501ffa160a296776d2f8833120016cd
#
_cell.length_a   1.000
_cell.length_b   1.000
_cell.length_c   1.000
_cell.angle_alpha   90.00
_cell.angle_beta   90.00
_cell.angle_gamma   90.00
#
_symmetry.space_group_name_H-M   'P 1'
#
loop_
_entity.id
_entity.type
_entity.pdbx_description
1 polymer ?
#
loop_
_entity_poly.entity_id
_entity_poly.type
_entity_poly.pdbx_seq_one_letter_code
_entity_poly.pdbx_strand_id
1 'polypeptide(L)'
;MNARQVMVCWLLLTLGAAPAFAYDLVYHSSFEAVTDSPQSDAEAARFLTMATFGPTPADIAHLRAVGYGQWLDQQLAMPPTLERPSVEALDAYVSNPGQGDRRAAWFKTALTAPDQLRQRAAWALSQIMVASDQGNKLSQDPVALAEYYDILARDAFGYFDAGGYQAGLYPSLLADVTYSPAMAKMLTYVQNDKGNPALNLSPDENYAREVMQLFSIGLIQRNADFTPKLSGGSTIPTYDQSMVTASAHVFTGLSYDPLYSNGFYSYPTNGSSWTYSDYLPLFCYEIHHDETAKTVLDGYVISNVAPSCASDVAQLLTIISHHANVAPFISRQLIQRFTTSNPSPAYIERVAAVFADNGHGVYGDLGAVIRAVLTDNEALTGTVVPPYVFGKAREPLLKLTAFWRYYNAAASSGVYAVSPASAYGQAPLDSGSVFNFYLPDYLPPGEMAAAGLYGPEIQIESESAIVATSNDLTTRVNAYAGNPSNIASTIAVDLSALFSIANDPAALVAKVNHDLMYGSMSAAMQATLVNLVGLVPYSTGSPQPRVLALLQVTLASPEFAVQK
;
A
#
# COMPACT_ATOMS: atom_id res chain seq x y z
N MET A 1 -24.07 -6.16 52.26
CA MET A 1 -23.95 -5.80 50.86
C MET A 1 -23.55 -4.34 50.84
N ASN A 2 -22.30 -4.06 50.50
CA ASN A 2 -21.63 -2.80 50.79
C ASN A 2 -21.83 -1.74 49.72
N ALA A 3 -22.22 -0.54 50.18
CA ALA A 3 -22.45 0.68 49.42
C ALA A 3 -21.15 1.38 48.96
N ARG A 4 -20.35 0.72 48.15
CA ARG A 4 -19.09 1.31 47.63
C ARG A 4 -18.86 1.20 46.11
N GLN A 5 -19.88 0.80 45.35
CA GLN A 5 -19.74 0.63 43.88
C GLN A 5 -20.59 1.59 43.02
N VAL A 6 -21.17 2.66 43.58
CA VAL A 6 -22.04 3.58 42.83
C VAL A 6 -21.47 5.01 42.73
N MET A 7 -20.19 5.24 43.07
CA MET A 7 -19.65 6.60 43.15
C MET A 7 -18.49 6.88 42.19
N VAL A 8 -18.41 6.21 41.04
CA VAL A 8 -17.37 6.52 39.99
C VAL A 8 -17.98 6.99 38.66
N CYS A 9 -19.30 7.06 38.53
CA CYS A 9 -19.95 7.40 37.26
C CYS A 9 -20.44 8.87 37.11
N TRP A 10 -20.15 9.79 38.07
CA TRP A 10 -20.73 11.16 38.02
C TRP A 10 -19.72 12.32 38.07
N LEU A 11 -18.46 12.12 37.64
CA LEU A 11 -17.48 13.22 37.66
C LEU A 11 -16.78 13.47 36.31
N LEU A 12 -17.43 13.18 35.18
CA LEU A 12 -16.87 13.43 33.84
C LEU A 12 -17.81 14.27 32.94
N LEU A 13 -18.51 15.22 33.51
CA LEU A 13 -19.38 16.10 32.74
C LEU A 13 -19.14 17.58 33.07
N THR A 14 -17.90 18.06 32.99
CA THR A 14 -17.58 19.48 32.77
C THR A 14 -16.08 19.63 32.59
N LEU A 15 -15.62 19.57 31.38
CA LEU A 15 -14.49 20.37 30.88
C LEU A 15 -14.30 19.99 29.39
N GLY A 16 -14.64 20.91 28.52
CA GLY A 16 -14.38 20.75 27.08
C GLY A 16 -12.90 20.62 26.83
N ALA A 17 -12.48 19.43 26.44
CA ALA A 17 -11.17 19.12 25.91
C ALA A 17 -11.33 18.14 24.74
N ALA A 18 -10.54 18.36 23.74
CA ALA A 18 -10.58 17.81 22.41
C ALA A 18 -10.78 16.26 22.31
N PRO A 19 -11.37 15.78 21.20
CA PRO A 19 -11.79 14.38 21.02
C PRO A 19 -10.65 13.36 20.85
N ALA A 20 -9.37 13.76 20.96
CA ALA A 20 -8.23 12.86 20.80
C ALA A 20 -8.09 11.80 21.91
N PHE A 21 -8.61 12.06 23.13
CA PHE A 21 -8.43 11.15 24.25
C PHE A 21 -9.40 9.97 24.34
N ALA A 22 -10.49 9.99 23.59
CA ALA A 22 -11.48 8.89 23.62
C ALA A 22 -11.04 7.67 22.77
N TYR A 23 -10.12 7.83 21.83
CA TYR A 23 -9.64 6.77 20.96
C TYR A 23 -8.75 5.75 21.70
N ASP A 24 -7.93 6.22 22.65
CA ASP A 24 -6.97 5.35 23.36
C ASP A 24 -7.62 4.42 24.38
N LEU A 25 -8.76 4.81 24.96
CA LEU A 25 -9.37 4.05 26.07
C LEU A 25 -10.14 2.79 25.64
N VAL A 26 -10.58 2.68 24.40
CA VAL A 26 -11.35 1.53 23.92
C VAL A 26 -10.44 0.38 23.50
N TYR A 27 -9.20 0.65 23.08
CA TYR A 27 -8.27 -0.34 22.55
C TYR A 27 -7.25 -0.89 23.57
N HIS A 28 -7.09 -0.24 24.73
CA HIS A 28 -6.12 -0.65 25.76
C HIS A 28 -6.67 -1.58 26.85
N SER A 29 -7.83 -2.17 26.69
CA SER A 29 -8.52 -2.87 27.80
C SER A 29 -8.15 -4.33 28.00
N SER A 30 -7.10 -4.87 27.42
CA SER A 30 -6.59 -6.19 27.83
C SER A 30 -5.13 -6.41 27.43
N PHE A 31 -4.31 -6.65 28.43
CA PHE A 31 -2.86 -6.96 28.43
C PHE A 31 -1.91 -5.75 28.42
N GLU A 32 -0.90 -5.85 29.26
CA GLU A 32 0.20 -4.93 29.57
C GLU A 32 0.20 -3.60 28.81
N ALA A 33 0.09 -2.49 29.52
CA ALA A 33 0.03 -1.15 28.94
C ALA A 33 1.18 -0.95 27.92
N VAL A 34 0.86 -1.06 26.63
CA VAL A 34 1.78 -0.59 25.58
C VAL A 34 1.99 0.88 25.87
N THR A 35 3.25 1.27 26.05
CA THR A 35 3.58 2.67 26.28
C THR A 35 3.21 3.48 25.04
N ASP A 36 2.60 4.64 25.22
CA ASP A 36 2.20 5.54 24.12
C ASP A 36 3.38 6.06 23.27
N SER A 37 4.59 5.70 23.66
CA SER A 37 5.82 6.13 23.00
C SER A 37 6.83 4.98 22.93
N PRO A 38 7.60 4.87 21.84
CA PRO A 38 8.66 3.88 21.73
C PRO A 38 9.75 4.13 22.79
N GLN A 39 10.15 3.08 23.50
CA GLN A 39 11.14 3.16 24.59
C GLN A 39 12.57 3.14 24.07
N SER A 40 12.77 2.77 22.80
CA SER A 40 14.08 2.68 22.17
C SER A 40 14.02 3.12 20.70
N ASP A 41 15.20 3.42 20.13
CA ASP A 41 15.34 3.66 18.68
C ASP A 41 14.92 2.43 17.87
N ALA A 42 15.14 1.23 18.40
CA ALA A 42 14.74 -0.02 17.77
C ALA A 42 13.20 -0.14 17.64
N GLU A 43 12.45 0.18 18.69
CA GLU A 43 10.99 0.18 18.66
C GLU A 43 10.45 1.26 17.71
N ALA A 44 11.02 2.46 17.76
CA ALA A 44 10.65 3.53 16.84
C ALA A 44 10.92 3.15 15.38
N ALA A 45 12.09 2.58 15.10
CA ALA A 45 12.45 2.15 13.75
C ALA A 45 11.61 0.97 13.26
N ARG A 46 11.23 0.04 14.14
CA ARG A 46 10.31 -1.06 13.84
C ARG A 46 8.94 -0.53 13.41
N PHE A 47 8.35 0.39 14.17
CA PHE A 47 7.09 1.04 13.83
C PHE A 47 7.18 1.79 12.48
N LEU A 48 8.21 2.61 12.30
CA LEU A 48 8.41 3.38 11.07
C LEU A 48 8.69 2.49 9.85
N THR A 49 9.28 1.30 10.04
CA THR A 49 9.45 0.31 8.96
C THR A 49 8.10 -0.20 8.43
N MET A 50 7.12 -0.34 9.31
CA MET A 50 5.75 -0.68 8.91
C MET A 50 5.04 0.51 8.23
N ALA A 51 5.20 1.71 8.80
CA ALA A 51 4.41 2.90 8.47
C ALA A 51 4.96 3.76 7.33
N THR A 52 6.22 3.54 6.88
CA THR A 52 6.91 4.38 5.89
C THR A 52 7.66 3.53 4.86
N PHE A 53 8.32 4.18 3.91
CA PHE A 53 9.26 3.52 2.98
C PHE A 53 10.66 3.24 3.60
N GLY A 54 10.76 3.27 4.91
CA GLY A 54 11.95 3.08 5.73
C GLY A 54 12.24 4.30 6.58
N PRO A 55 12.62 4.11 7.87
CA PRO A 55 12.91 5.22 8.77
C PRO A 55 14.23 5.92 8.42
N THR A 56 14.26 7.22 8.69
CA THR A 56 15.51 7.99 8.77
C THR A 56 15.89 8.23 10.24
N PRO A 57 17.15 8.60 10.56
CA PRO A 57 17.50 9.00 11.91
C PRO A 57 16.63 10.14 12.46
N ALA A 58 16.21 11.08 11.59
CA ALA A 58 15.34 12.18 11.98
C ALA A 58 13.91 11.69 12.30
N ASP A 59 13.37 10.76 11.51
CA ASP A 59 12.05 10.17 11.77
C ASP A 59 12.03 9.41 13.11
N ILE A 60 13.08 8.64 13.39
CA ILE A 60 13.24 7.91 14.66
C ILE A 60 13.24 8.88 15.84
N ALA A 61 14.08 9.93 15.77
CA ALA A 61 14.18 10.92 16.83
C ALA A 61 12.85 11.66 17.02
N HIS A 62 12.16 12.00 15.93
CA HIS A 62 10.86 12.67 15.96
C HIS A 62 9.80 11.79 16.62
N LEU A 63 9.63 10.54 16.16
CA LEU A 63 8.66 9.61 16.74
C LEU A 63 8.89 9.38 18.24
N ARG A 64 10.15 9.23 18.67
CA ARG A 64 10.49 9.09 20.09
C ARG A 64 10.15 10.33 20.92
N ALA A 65 10.24 11.51 20.30
CA ALA A 65 9.92 12.77 20.98
C ALA A 65 8.42 13.00 21.15
N VAL A 66 7.58 12.58 20.16
CA VAL A 66 6.15 12.89 20.14
C VAL A 66 5.26 11.70 20.51
N GLY A 67 5.74 10.45 20.39
CA GLY A 67 4.95 9.24 20.59
C GLY A 67 4.13 8.82 19.37
N TYR A 68 3.55 7.60 19.45
CA TYR A 68 2.83 6.99 18.33
C TYR A 68 1.56 7.79 17.96
N GLY A 69 0.76 8.17 18.95
CA GLY A 69 -0.52 8.87 18.74
C GLY A 69 -0.31 10.20 18.01
N GLN A 70 0.55 11.07 18.55
CA GLN A 70 0.80 12.38 17.95
C GLN A 70 1.50 12.29 16.58
N TRP A 71 2.40 11.33 16.39
CA TRP A 71 3.02 11.10 15.07
C TRP A 71 1.98 10.72 14.03
N LEU A 72 1.06 9.80 14.37
CA LEU A 72 -0.04 9.40 13.49
C LEU A 72 -0.97 10.57 13.18
N ASP A 73 -1.33 11.39 14.19
CA ASP A 73 -2.15 12.59 13.97
C ASP A 73 -1.48 13.55 12.98
N GLN A 74 -0.18 13.78 13.11
CA GLN A 74 0.58 14.62 12.21
C GLN A 74 0.59 14.05 10.78
N GLN A 75 0.83 12.76 10.62
CA GLN A 75 0.87 12.10 9.30
C GLN A 75 -0.51 12.06 8.63
N LEU A 76 -1.56 11.78 9.39
CA LEU A 76 -2.93 11.76 8.87
C LEU A 76 -3.41 13.15 8.41
N ALA A 77 -2.93 14.21 9.07
CA ALA A 77 -3.26 15.58 8.71
C ALA A 77 -2.47 16.14 7.51
N MET A 78 -1.39 15.47 7.09
CA MET A 78 -0.57 15.95 5.97
C MET A 78 -1.34 15.88 4.64
N PRO A 79 -1.25 16.94 3.80
CA PRO A 79 -1.81 16.88 2.46
C PRO A 79 -1.06 15.85 1.60
N PRO A 80 -1.72 15.27 0.57
CA PRO A 80 -1.08 14.31 -0.33
C PRO A 80 0.01 14.95 -1.19
N THR A 81 1.18 14.32 -1.25
CA THR A 81 2.16 14.58 -2.30
C THR A 81 1.73 13.83 -3.55
N LEU A 82 1.52 14.53 -4.66
CA LEU A 82 0.98 13.98 -5.90
C LEU A 82 2.08 13.73 -6.94
N GLU A 83 1.92 12.65 -7.71
CA GLU A 83 2.86 12.25 -8.78
C GLU A 83 2.53 12.89 -10.12
N ARG A 84 1.25 12.96 -10.50
CA ARG A 84 0.81 13.46 -11.80
C ARG A 84 1.39 14.83 -12.15
N PRO A 85 1.35 15.85 -11.26
CA PRO A 85 1.97 17.15 -11.59
C PRO A 85 3.47 17.07 -11.90
N SER A 86 4.18 16.13 -11.27
CA SER A 86 5.61 15.90 -11.52
C SER A 86 5.85 15.24 -12.89
N VAL A 87 4.99 14.31 -13.29
CA VAL A 87 5.06 13.66 -14.61
C VAL A 87 4.68 14.64 -15.73
N GLU A 88 3.61 15.41 -15.56
CA GLU A 88 3.20 16.45 -16.51
C GLU A 88 4.27 17.54 -16.70
N ALA A 89 4.95 17.94 -15.62
CA ALA A 89 6.03 18.93 -15.71
C ALA A 89 7.21 18.45 -16.58
N LEU A 90 7.40 17.15 -16.74
CA LEU A 90 8.43 16.58 -17.61
C LEU A 90 8.08 16.74 -19.11
N ASP A 91 6.81 16.86 -19.48
CA ASP A 91 6.38 17.09 -20.87
C ASP A 91 6.98 18.39 -21.46
N ALA A 92 7.27 19.38 -20.62
CA ALA A 92 7.96 20.58 -21.04
C ALA A 92 9.45 20.36 -21.45
N TYR A 93 10.05 19.24 -21.04
CA TYR A 93 11.48 18.94 -21.20
C TYR A 93 11.74 17.68 -22.04
N VAL A 94 10.82 16.74 -22.06
CA VAL A 94 10.88 15.50 -22.86
C VAL A 94 9.64 15.42 -23.73
N SER A 95 9.82 15.17 -25.00
CA SER A 95 8.72 15.14 -25.98
C SER A 95 7.82 13.92 -25.85
N ASN A 96 7.59 13.35 -24.72
CA ASN A 96 6.67 12.29 -24.29
C ASN A 96 7.23 11.59 -23.04
N PRO A 97 6.81 11.95 -21.83
CA PRO A 97 7.13 11.19 -20.63
C PRO A 97 6.67 9.73 -20.78
N GLY A 98 7.53 8.81 -20.37
CA GLY A 98 7.23 7.38 -20.39
C GLY A 98 6.97 6.81 -18.98
N GLN A 99 6.73 5.51 -18.90
CA GLN A 99 6.55 4.82 -17.60
C GLN A 99 7.82 4.90 -16.72
N GLY A 100 9.01 5.06 -17.35
CA GLY A 100 10.26 5.30 -16.61
C GLY A 100 10.23 6.61 -15.83
N ASP A 101 9.68 7.67 -16.42
CA ASP A 101 9.56 8.99 -15.78
C ASP A 101 8.53 8.98 -14.66
N ARG A 102 7.39 8.30 -14.85
CA ARG A 102 6.40 8.06 -13.80
C ARG A 102 7.01 7.29 -12.60
N ARG A 103 7.75 6.21 -12.88
CA ARG A 103 8.45 5.46 -11.82
C ARG A 103 9.49 6.32 -11.11
N ALA A 104 10.20 7.20 -11.84
CA ALA A 104 11.15 8.14 -11.24
C ALA A 104 10.45 9.14 -10.30
N ALA A 105 9.25 9.63 -10.66
CA ALA A 105 8.42 10.46 -9.79
C ALA A 105 8.00 9.71 -8.53
N TRP A 106 7.55 8.46 -8.65
CA TRP A 106 7.22 7.60 -7.52
C TRP A 106 8.41 7.40 -6.57
N PHE A 107 9.61 7.07 -7.09
CA PHE A 107 10.80 6.91 -6.25
C PHE A 107 11.17 8.20 -5.53
N LYS A 108 11.07 9.35 -6.21
CA LYS A 108 11.29 10.65 -5.58
C LYS A 108 10.31 10.84 -4.41
N THR A 109 9.02 10.61 -4.64
CA THR A 109 7.97 10.73 -3.63
C THR A 109 8.20 9.75 -2.47
N ALA A 110 8.45 8.47 -2.74
CA ALA A 110 8.74 7.47 -1.71
C ALA A 110 9.94 7.84 -0.81
N LEU A 111 10.96 8.48 -1.39
CA LEU A 111 12.18 8.84 -0.65
C LEU A 111 12.07 10.17 0.09
N THR A 112 11.37 11.17 -0.47
CA THR A 112 11.48 12.57 -0.02
C THR A 112 10.17 13.20 0.46
N ALA A 113 9.02 12.60 0.16
CA ALA A 113 7.72 13.17 0.56
C ALA A 113 7.57 13.21 2.09
N PRO A 114 7.01 14.28 2.66
CA PRO A 114 6.78 14.38 4.10
C PRO A 114 5.62 13.51 4.60
N ASP A 115 4.64 13.23 3.73
CA ASP A 115 3.44 12.42 3.98
C ASP A 115 3.70 10.91 3.83
N GLN A 116 4.76 10.42 4.49
CA GLN A 116 5.27 9.04 4.32
C GLN A 116 4.21 7.97 4.59
N LEU A 117 3.38 8.14 5.62
CA LEU A 117 2.31 7.19 5.93
C LEU A 117 1.28 7.13 4.80
N ARG A 118 0.89 8.28 4.24
CA ARG A 118 -0.04 8.37 3.12
C ARG A 118 0.51 7.66 1.88
N GLN A 119 1.77 7.93 1.55
CA GLN A 119 2.43 7.30 0.41
C GLN A 119 2.56 5.78 0.61
N ARG A 120 2.87 5.33 1.84
CA ARG A 120 2.93 3.91 2.17
C ARG A 120 1.53 3.24 2.12
N ALA A 121 0.49 3.98 2.47
CA ALA A 121 -0.90 3.54 2.34
C ALA A 121 -1.32 3.44 0.86
N ALA A 122 -0.99 4.44 0.04
CA ALA A 122 -1.22 4.40 -1.40
C ALA A 122 -0.52 3.19 -2.05
N TRP A 123 0.72 2.89 -1.63
CA TRP A 123 1.44 1.67 -2.06
C TRP A 123 0.69 0.38 -1.66
N ALA A 124 0.17 0.29 -0.44
CA ALA A 124 -0.61 -0.85 -0.01
C ALA A 124 -1.92 -0.99 -0.80
N LEU A 125 -2.63 0.10 -1.04
CA LEU A 125 -3.87 0.14 -1.81
C LEU A 125 -3.64 -0.20 -3.30
N SER A 126 -2.52 0.24 -3.90
CA SER A 126 -2.17 -0.09 -5.28
C SER A 126 -1.92 -1.59 -5.52
N GLN A 127 -1.68 -2.34 -4.45
CA GLN A 127 -1.52 -3.79 -4.46
C GLN A 127 -2.83 -4.54 -4.16
N ILE A 128 -3.91 -3.83 -3.84
CA ILE A 128 -5.25 -4.37 -3.62
C ILE A 128 -6.13 -4.01 -4.83
N MET A 129 -6.17 -2.74 -5.18
CA MET A 129 -6.89 -2.21 -6.35
C MET A 129 -5.88 -1.99 -7.47
N VAL A 130 -5.61 -3.07 -8.22
CA VAL A 130 -4.46 -3.15 -9.12
C VAL A 130 -4.77 -2.53 -10.48
N ALA A 131 -4.04 -1.48 -10.85
CA ALA A 131 -3.83 -1.06 -12.23
C ALA A 131 -2.35 -1.22 -12.59
N SER A 132 -2.04 -1.48 -13.88
CA SER A 132 -0.69 -1.80 -14.29
C SER A 132 -0.37 -1.25 -15.69
N ASP A 133 0.87 -0.80 -15.89
CA ASP A 133 1.37 -0.42 -17.21
C ASP A 133 1.57 -1.64 -18.15
N GLN A 134 1.44 -2.86 -17.65
CA GLN A 134 1.33 -4.09 -18.44
C GLN A 134 -0.10 -4.31 -18.95
N GLY A 135 -1.08 -3.59 -18.42
CA GLY A 135 -2.48 -3.66 -18.83
C GLY A 135 -2.74 -2.97 -20.17
N ASN A 136 -3.86 -3.29 -20.77
CA ASN A 136 -4.42 -2.82 -22.03
C ASN A 136 -4.07 -1.36 -22.44
N LYS A 137 -2.99 -1.16 -23.20
CA LYS A 137 -2.43 0.13 -23.67
C LYS A 137 -1.96 1.11 -22.59
N LEU A 138 -2.04 0.76 -21.30
CA LEU A 138 -1.60 1.63 -20.20
C LEU A 138 -0.10 1.89 -20.21
N SER A 139 0.69 1.04 -20.89
CA SER A 139 2.13 1.29 -21.10
C SER A 139 2.43 2.63 -21.80
N GLN A 140 1.46 3.17 -22.54
CA GLN A 140 1.58 4.44 -23.26
C GLN A 140 0.95 5.62 -22.50
N ASP A 141 0.33 5.39 -21.33
CA ASP A 141 -0.43 6.38 -20.57
C ASP A 141 0.17 6.62 -19.17
N PRO A 142 1.39 7.16 -19.07
CA PRO A 142 2.04 7.39 -17.76
C PRO A 142 1.29 8.42 -16.90
N VAL A 143 0.64 9.40 -17.49
CA VAL A 143 -0.14 10.44 -16.79
C VAL A 143 -1.41 9.84 -16.20
N ALA A 144 -2.12 8.98 -16.93
CA ALA A 144 -3.31 8.29 -16.40
C ALA A 144 -2.98 7.38 -15.22
N LEU A 145 -1.83 6.68 -15.28
CA LEU A 145 -1.37 5.85 -14.16
C LEU A 145 -0.83 6.67 -12.98
N ALA A 146 -0.22 7.83 -13.23
CA ALA A 146 0.16 8.75 -12.16
C ALA A 146 -1.07 9.30 -11.44
N GLU A 147 -2.11 9.72 -12.18
CA GLU A 147 -3.39 10.12 -11.58
C GLU A 147 -4.06 8.98 -10.81
N TYR A 148 -4.00 7.76 -11.34
CA TYR A 148 -4.52 6.60 -10.63
C TYR A 148 -3.82 6.41 -9.26
N TYR A 149 -2.50 6.55 -9.21
CA TYR A 149 -1.77 6.51 -7.95
C TYR A 149 -2.13 7.70 -7.04
N ASP A 150 -2.35 8.88 -7.62
CA ASP A 150 -2.78 10.06 -6.89
C ASP A 150 -4.19 9.92 -6.30
N ILE A 151 -5.12 9.21 -6.96
CA ILE A 151 -6.41 8.81 -6.39
C ILE A 151 -6.16 7.99 -5.11
N LEU A 152 -5.33 6.95 -5.17
CA LEU A 152 -5.03 6.11 -4.02
C LEU A 152 -4.38 6.92 -2.88
N ALA A 153 -3.52 7.89 -3.21
CA ALA A 153 -2.87 8.74 -2.21
C ALA A 153 -3.85 9.76 -1.57
N ARG A 154 -4.77 10.34 -2.35
CA ARG A 154 -5.80 11.24 -1.81
C ARG A 154 -6.77 10.49 -0.90
N ASP A 155 -7.22 9.31 -1.33
CA ASP A 155 -8.29 8.58 -0.66
C ASP A 155 -7.77 7.63 0.44
N ALA A 156 -6.45 7.49 0.57
CA ALA A 156 -5.85 6.69 1.65
C ALA A 156 -6.35 7.11 3.04
N PHE A 157 -6.53 8.40 3.24
CA PHE A 157 -7.21 9.01 4.40
C PHE A 157 -7.50 10.49 4.11
N GLY A 158 -8.40 11.10 4.90
CA GLY A 158 -8.88 12.45 4.64
C GLY A 158 -7.79 13.52 4.54
N TYR A 159 -8.09 14.60 3.85
CA TYR A 159 -7.21 15.75 3.70
C TYR A 159 -8.03 17.03 3.52
N PHE A 160 -7.39 18.20 3.66
CA PHE A 160 -8.01 19.49 3.38
C PHE A 160 -7.52 20.04 2.04
N ASP A 161 -8.46 20.52 1.23
CA ASP A 161 -8.20 21.25 0.00
C ASP A 161 -8.99 22.57 -0.05
N ALA A 162 -9.01 23.24 -1.21
CA ALA A 162 -9.75 24.48 -1.41
C ALA A 162 -11.29 24.31 -1.28
N GLY A 163 -11.81 23.11 -1.44
CA GLY A 163 -13.22 22.73 -1.27
C GLY A 163 -13.60 22.37 0.16
N GLY A 164 -12.64 22.27 1.07
CA GLY A 164 -12.82 21.88 2.47
C GLY A 164 -12.21 20.54 2.81
N TYR A 165 -12.74 19.86 3.84
CA TYR A 165 -12.27 18.52 4.24
C TYR A 165 -12.82 17.45 3.31
N GLN A 166 -11.91 16.67 2.74
CA GLN A 166 -12.20 15.46 1.95
C GLN A 166 -11.95 14.24 2.84
N ALA A 167 -12.98 13.42 3.03
CA ALA A 167 -12.88 12.23 3.87
C ALA A 167 -12.30 11.05 3.07
N GLY A 168 -11.26 10.41 3.59
CA GLY A 168 -10.69 9.18 3.03
C GLY A 168 -11.52 7.97 3.42
N LEU A 169 -12.66 7.78 2.77
CA LEU A 169 -13.59 6.67 3.02
C LEU A 169 -13.45 5.59 1.96
N TYR A 170 -13.44 4.34 2.37
CA TYR A 170 -13.39 3.21 1.45
C TYR A 170 -14.50 3.24 0.37
N PRO A 171 -15.78 3.58 0.64
CA PRO A 171 -16.78 3.73 -0.41
C PRO A 171 -16.42 4.80 -1.45
N SER A 172 -15.83 5.93 -1.03
CA SER A 172 -15.37 6.98 -1.95
C SER A 172 -14.20 6.51 -2.79
N LEU A 173 -13.20 5.87 -2.17
CA LEU A 173 -12.07 5.26 -2.88
C LEU A 173 -12.55 4.27 -3.94
N LEU A 174 -13.52 3.38 -3.61
CA LEU A 174 -14.06 2.41 -4.56
C LEU A 174 -14.77 3.10 -5.73
N ALA A 175 -15.45 4.22 -5.48
CA ALA A 175 -16.09 5.03 -6.52
C ALA A 175 -15.04 5.70 -7.43
N ASP A 176 -14.03 6.36 -6.87
CA ASP A 176 -13.00 7.04 -7.63
C ASP A 176 -12.15 6.08 -8.47
N VAL A 177 -11.87 4.88 -7.94
CA VAL A 177 -11.25 3.77 -8.69
C VAL A 177 -12.17 3.32 -9.84
N THR A 178 -13.49 3.20 -9.62
CA THR A 178 -14.47 2.82 -10.66
C THR A 178 -14.52 3.83 -11.79
N TYR A 179 -14.45 5.11 -11.48
CA TYR A 179 -14.48 6.17 -12.50
C TYR A 179 -13.11 6.48 -13.11
N SER A 180 -12.04 5.82 -12.66
CA SER A 180 -10.69 6.04 -13.22
C SER A 180 -10.54 5.43 -14.61
N PRO A 181 -10.13 6.21 -15.63
CA PRO A 181 -9.81 5.68 -16.95
C PRO A 181 -8.71 4.61 -16.94
N ALA A 182 -7.74 4.71 -16.05
CA ALA A 182 -6.67 3.71 -15.92
C ALA A 182 -7.23 2.34 -15.50
N MET A 183 -8.11 2.31 -14.49
CA MET A 183 -8.79 1.09 -14.08
C MET A 183 -9.71 0.57 -15.20
N ALA A 184 -10.43 1.46 -15.87
CA ALA A 184 -11.35 1.07 -16.95
C ALA A 184 -10.63 0.48 -18.16
N LYS A 185 -9.43 0.96 -18.48
CA LYS A 185 -8.55 0.34 -19.49
C LYS A 185 -8.02 -1.00 -18.99
N MET A 186 -7.56 -1.08 -17.75
CA MET A 186 -7.01 -2.32 -17.15
C MET A 186 -8.02 -3.47 -17.19
N LEU A 187 -9.26 -3.19 -16.79
CA LEU A 187 -10.32 -4.18 -16.64
C LEU A 187 -11.41 -4.08 -17.74
N THR A 188 -11.08 -3.46 -18.87
CA THR A 188 -11.82 -3.51 -20.16
C THR A 188 -13.25 -3.01 -20.16
N TYR A 189 -13.65 -2.22 -19.15
CA TYR A 189 -15.02 -1.68 -19.10
C TYR A 189 -15.17 -0.23 -19.63
N VAL A 190 -14.09 0.42 -20.03
CA VAL A 190 -14.21 1.66 -20.80
C VAL A 190 -14.87 1.35 -22.14
N GLN A 191 -15.92 2.13 -22.50
CA GLN A 191 -16.72 1.89 -23.72
C GLN A 191 -17.50 0.56 -23.70
N ASN A 192 -17.81 0.03 -22.51
CA ASN A 192 -18.66 -1.14 -22.35
C ASN A 192 -20.11 -0.75 -22.62
N ASP A 193 -20.65 -1.18 -23.78
CA ASP A 193 -21.99 -0.86 -24.23
C ASP A 193 -23.03 -1.85 -23.67
N LYS A 194 -24.26 -1.40 -23.53
CA LYS A 194 -25.37 -2.29 -23.22
C LYS A 194 -25.46 -3.43 -24.25
N GLY A 195 -25.87 -4.60 -23.79
CA GLY A 195 -25.94 -5.78 -24.65
C GLY A 195 -26.87 -5.61 -25.84
N ASN A 196 -26.57 -6.34 -26.91
CA ASN A 196 -27.45 -6.45 -28.08
C ASN A 196 -27.61 -7.93 -28.45
N PRO A 197 -28.71 -8.59 -27.99
CA PRO A 197 -28.94 -10.01 -28.27
C PRO A 197 -29.03 -10.35 -29.75
N ALA A 198 -29.50 -9.41 -30.60
CA ALA A 198 -29.59 -9.63 -32.04
C ALA A 198 -28.21 -9.75 -32.72
N LEU A 199 -27.18 -9.17 -32.10
CA LEU A 199 -25.78 -9.23 -32.55
C LEU A 199 -24.93 -10.19 -31.69
N ASN A 200 -25.55 -10.91 -30.76
CA ASN A 200 -24.84 -11.77 -29.77
C ASN A 200 -23.77 -11.00 -28.99
N LEU A 201 -24.07 -9.75 -28.63
CA LEU A 201 -23.18 -8.90 -27.81
C LEU A 201 -23.69 -8.87 -26.37
N SER A 202 -22.79 -9.11 -25.42
CA SER A 202 -23.03 -8.99 -23.98
C SER A 202 -22.05 -7.98 -23.38
N PRO A 203 -22.44 -7.28 -22.30
CA PRO A 203 -21.52 -6.44 -21.56
C PRO A 203 -20.27 -7.21 -21.07
N ASP A 204 -19.15 -6.52 -20.98
CA ASP A 204 -17.91 -7.07 -20.41
C ASP A 204 -18.08 -7.26 -18.89
N GLU A 205 -17.76 -8.47 -18.40
CA GLU A 205 -17.91 -8.86 -16.99
C GLU A 205 -16.65 -8.67 -16.16
N ASN A 206 -15.52 -8.30 -16.76
CA ASN A 206 -14.22 -8.33 -16.10
C ASN A 206 -14.22 -7.47 -14.84
N TYR A 207 -14.55 -6.19 -14.97
CA TYR A 207 -14.63 -5.28 -13.82
C TYR A 207 -15.66 -5.71 -12.78
N ALA A 208 -16.85 -6.13 -13.21
CA ALA A 208 -17.90 -6.59 -12.32
C ALA A 208 -17.43 -7.77 -11.44
N ARG A 209 -16.62 -8.66 -11.99
CA ARG A 209 -16.02 -9.76 -11.25
C ARG A 209 -14.95 -9.28 -10.27
N GLU A 210 -14.01 -8.45 -10.74
CA GLU A 210 -12.85 -8.08 -9.94
C GLU A 210 -13.19 -7.06 -8.84
N VAL A 211 -14.17 -6.19 -9.05
CA VAL A 211 -14.63 -5.28 -7.98
C VAL A 211 -15.22 -6.05 -6.79
N MET A 212 -15.87 -7.18 -7.03
CA MET A 212 -16.38 -8.06 -5.97
C MET A 212 -15.26 -8.98 -5.43
N GLN A 213 -14.51 -9.64 -6.32
CA GLN A 213 -13.56 -10.67 -5.92
C GLN A 213 -12.31 -10.13 -5.24
N LEU A 214 -11.65 -9.13 -5.85
CA LEU A 214 -10.32 -8.66 -5.44
C LEU A 214 -10.37 -7.37 -4.63
N PHE A 215 -11.30 -6.47 -4.95
CA PHE A 215 -11.27 -5.14 -4.37
C PHE A 215 -12.17 -4.98 -3.14
N SER A 216 -13.14 -5.89 -2.90
CA SER A 216 -14.14 -5.68 -1.84
C SER A 216 -14.50 -6.88 -0.99
N ILE A 217 -15.13 -7.94 -1.53
CA ILE A 217 -15.81 -8.96 -0.71
C ILE A 217 -15.18 -10.36 -0.76
N GLY A 218 -14.37 -10.65 -1.80
CA GLY A 218 -13.79 -11.97 -1.99
C GLY A 218 -14.81 -13.05 -2.38
N LEU A 219 -14.34 -14.29 -2.52
CA LEU A 219 -15.13 -15.41 -3.05
C LEU A 219 -16.01 -16.11 -2.00
N ILE A 220 -15.66 -15.98 -0.71
CA ILE A 220 -16.26 -16.77 0.38
C ILE A 220 -16.72 -15.83 1.48
N GLN A 221 -17.94 -16.08 2.01
CA GLN A 221 -18.46 -15.34 3.14
C GLN A 221 -17.60 -15.57 4.39
N ARG A 222 -17.32 -14.50 5.11
CA ARG A 222 -16.42 -14.44 6.25
C ARG A 222 -17.11 -13.90 7.50
N ASN A 223 -16.66 -14.36 8.65
CA ASN A 223 -16.92 -13.73 9.94
C ASN A 223 -16.03 -12.48 10.10
N ALA A 224 -16.26 -11.68 11.14
CA ALA A 224 -15.46 -10.46 11.38
C ALA A 224 -13.97 -10.75 11.63
N ASP A 225 -13.65 -11.92 12.15
CA ASP A 225 -12.29 -12.44 12.37
C ASP A 225 -11.64 -13.09 11.13
N PHE A 226 -12.29 -12.95 9.97
CA PHE A 226 -11.94 -13.54 8.68
C PHE A 226 -12.08 -15.06 8.58
N THR A 227 -12.53 -15.77 9.61
CA THR A 227 -12.84 -17.19 9.49
C THR A 227 -13.99 -17.41 8.49
N PRO A 228 -13.99 -18.52 7.72
CA PRO A 228 -15.05 -18.76 6.74
C PRO A 228 -16.39 -19.04 7.43
N LYS A 229 -17.48 -18.51 6.88
CA LYS A 229 -18.83 -18.96 7.22
C LYS A 229 -19.12 -20.29 6.53
N LEU A 230 -19.74 -21.21 7.27
CA LEU A 230 -20.02 -22.55 6.79
C LEU A 230 -21.54 -22.83 6.79
N SER A 231 -21.99 -23.59 5.79
CA SER A 231 -23.33 -24.18 5.74
C SER A 231 -23.19 -25.66 5.40
N GLY A 232 -23.68 -26.54 6.28
CA GLY A 232 -23.50 -27.99 6.11
C GLY A 232 -22.04 -28.44 6.03
N GLY A 233 -21.11 -27.71 6.64
CA GLY A 233 -19.66 -28.00 6.62
C GLY A 233 -18.89 -27.46 5.39
N SER A 234 -19.58 -26.86 4.42
CA SER A 234 -18.97 -26.23 3.24
C SER A 234 -18.97 -24.71 3.36
N THR A 235 -17.98 -24.06 2.72
CA THR A 235 -17.91 -22.60 2.64
C THR A 235 -19.08 -22.04 1.83
N ILE A 236 -19.54 -20.85 2.17
CA ILE A 236 -20.64 -20.16 1.49
C ILE A 236 -20.05 -19.17 0.49
N PRO A 237 -20.38 -19.23 -0.82
CA PRO A 237 -19.97 -18.23 -1.79
C PRO A 237 -20.54 -16.85 -1.43
N THR A 238 -19.82 -15.77 -1.77
CA THR A 238 -20.32 -14.39 -1.62
C THR A 238 -21.27 -14.01 -2.74
N TYR A 239 -21.06 -14.51 -3.93
CA TYR A 239 -21.86 -14.22 -5.12
C TYR A 239 -21.80 -15.41 -6.10
N ASP A 240 -22.65 -15.41 -7.09
CA ASP A 240 -22.67 -16.36 -8.20
C ASP A 240 -22.53 -15.64 -9.56
N GLN A 241 -22.50 -16.43 -10.65
CA GLN A 241 -22.33 -15.91 -11.99
C GLN A 241 -23.48 -14.96 -12.42
N SER A 242 -24.70 -15.17 -11.95
CA SER A 242 -25.83 -14.30 -12.31
C SER A 242 -25.67 -12.90 -11.73
N MET A 243 -25.10 -12.79 -10.54
CA MET A 243 -24.77 -11.50 -9.90
C MET A 243 -23.64 -10.77 -10.63
N VAL A 244 -22.62 -11.50 -11.14
CA VAL A 244 -21.58 -10.92 -11.98
C VAL A 244 -22.16 -10.35 -13.26
N THR A 245 -22.99 -11.12 -13.96
CA THR A 245 -23.65 -10.68 -15.19
C THR A 245 -24.53 -9.45 -14.94
N ALA A 246 -25.36 -9.47 -13.89
CA ALA A 246 -26.20 -8.32 -13.53
C ALA A 246 -25.38 -7.07 -13.22
N SER A 247 -24.27 -7.22 -12.49
CA SER A 247 -23.36 -6.12 -12.16
C SER A 247 -22.65 -5.57 -13.42
N ALA A 248 -22.31 -6.42 -14.39
CA ALA A 248 -21.73 -5.98 -15.66
C ALA A 248 -22.67 -5.06 -16.45
N HIS A 249 -23.99 -5.34 -16.41
CA HIS A 249 -25.00 -4.47 -17.00
C HIS A 249 -25.08 -3.10 -16.30
N VAL A 250 -24.76 -3.02 -14.99
CA VAL A 250 -24.68 -1.74 -14.27
C VAL A 250 -23.51 -0.88 -14.75
N PHE A 251 -22.37 -1.49 -15.07
CA PHE A 251 -21.16 -0.76 -15.50
C PHE A 251 -21.17 -0.42 -17.00
N THR A 252 -22.27 -0.62 -17.72
CA THR A 252 -22.43 -0.17 -19.11
C THR A 252 -22.60 1.35 -19.19
N GLY A 253 -22.20 1.95 -20.31
CA GLY A 253 -22.34 3.39 -20.56
C GLY A 253 -21.17 4.25 -20.04
N LEU A 254 -20.18 3.67 -19.37
CA LEU A 254 -19.01 4.41 -18.90
C LEU A 254 -17.99 4.61 -20.03
N SER A 255 -17.61 5.85 -20.30
CA SER A 255 -16.58 6.22 -21.28
C SER A 255 -15.93 7.57 -20.95
N TYR A 256 -15.01 8.02 -21.79
CA TYR A 256 -14.30 9.28 -21.62
C TYR A 256 -15.24 10.49 -21.67
N ASP A 257 -14.86 11.56 -20.97
CA ASP A 257 -15.64 12.81 -20.93
C ASP A 257 -15.89 13.36 -22.34
N PRO A 258 -17.16 13.66 -22.72
CA PRO A 258 -17.53 14.16 -24.03
C PRO A 258 -16.94 15.53 -24.36
N LEU A 259 -16.45 16.29 -23.38
CA LEU A 259 -15.72 17.55 -23.65
C LEU A 259 -14.38 17.32 -24.35
N TYR A 260 -13.83 16.12 -24.24
CA TYR A 260 -12.49 15.76 -24.74
C TYR A 260 -12.50 14.58 -25.71
N SER A 261 -13.66 13.91 -25.89
CA SER A 261 -13.83 12.81 -26.84
C SER A 261 -14.99 13.10 -27.81
N ASN A 262 -14.89 12.57 -29.03
CA ASN A 262 -15.94 12.74 -30.06
C ASN A 262 -17.09 11.72 -29.91
N GLY A 263 -17.46 11.35 -28.66
CA GLY A 263 -18.52 10.42 -28.35
C GLY A 263 -18.04 9.14 -27.68
N PHE A 264 -18.98 8.24 -27.38
CA PHE A 264 -18.79 7.07 -26.55
C PHE A 264 -17.61 6.16 -26.97
N TYR A 265 -17.49 5.87 -28.26
CA TYR A 265 -16.45 4.98 -28.80
C TYR A 265 -15.15 5.70 -29.20
N SER A 266 -15.07 6.98 -28.90
CA SER A 266 -13.88 7.77 -29.25
C SER A 266 -12.91 7.84 -28.08
N TYR A 267 -11.64 7.63 -28.37
CA TYR A 267 -10.57 8.00 -27.44
C TYR A 267 -10.42 9.52 -27.41
N PRO A 268 -9.93 10.08 -26.30
CA PRO A 268 -9.61 11.50 -26.23
C PRO A 268 -8.65 11.91 -27.34
N THR A 269 -9.01 12.93 -28.11
CA THR A 269 -8.19 13.47 -29.18
C THR A 269 -7.87 14.93 -28.91
N ASN A 270 -6.72 15.24 -28.36
CA ASN A 270 -6.16 16.58 -28.46
C ASN A 270 -4.88 16.52 -29.29
N GLY A 271 -4.81 17.35 -30.31
CA GLY A 271 -3.81 17.33 -31.37
C GLY A 271 -2.34 17.59 -30.99
N SER A 272 -1.97 17.41 -29.74
CA SER A 272 -0.59 17.37 -29.25
C SER A 272 -0.50 16.55 -27.98
N SER A 273 0.08 15.45 -28.09
CA SER A 273 0.77 14.48 -27.26
C SER A 273 0.16 14.00 -25.94
N TRP A 274 -0.61 14.72 -25.14
CA TRP A 274 -1.22 14.20 -23.90
C TRP A 274 -2.60 14.80 -23.74
N THR A 275 -3.61 13.93 -23.73
CA THR A 275 -5.00 14.36 -23.61
C THR A 275 -5.39 14.41 -22.14
N TYR A 276 -5.76 15.57 -21.69
CA TYR A 276 -6.26 15.83 -20.33
C TYR A 276 -7.41 14.92 -19.89
N SER A 277 -8.00 14.14 -20.77
CA SER A 277 -9.10 13.27 -20.47
C SER A 277 -8.72 11.84 -20.09
N ASP A 278 -7.45 11.43 -20.32
CA ASP A 278 -6.99 10.10 -19.93
C ASP A 278 -6.89 9.93 -18.40
N TYR A 279 -7.00 11.01 -17.66
CA TYR A 279 -7.00 11.00 -16.20
C TYR A 279 -8.26 11.61 -15.56
N LEU A 280 -9.14 12.26 -16.34
CA LEU A 280 -10.41 12.75 -15.81
C LEU A 280 -11.38 11.59 -15.56
N PRO A 281 -12.25 11.69 -14.54
CA PRO A 281 -13.24 10.66 -14.26
C PRO A 281 -14.08 10.33 -15.50
N LEU A 282 -14.42 9.05 -15.66
CA LEU A 282 -15.29 8.60 -16.73
C LEU A 282 -16.67 9.27 -16.64
N PHE A 283 -17.25 9.50 -17.80
CA PHE A 283 -18.59 10.04 -17.97
C PHE A 283 -19.61 8.92 -18.26
N CYS A 284 -20.83 9.05 -17.74
CA CYS A 284 -21.94 8.15 -18.01
C CYS A 284 -22.72 8.58 -19.25
N TYR A 285 -22.73 7.74 -20.28
CA TYR A 285 -23.52 7.92 -21.50
C TYR A 285 -24.80 7.10 -21.41
N GLU A 286 -25.91 7.74 -21.08
CA GLU A 286 -27.21 7.08 -20.85
C GLU A 286 -27.69 6.22 -22.03
N ILE A 287 -27.44 6.66 -23.28
CA ILE A 287 -27.85 5.92 -24.49
C ILE A 287 -27.15 4.56 -24.63
N HIS A 288 -26.00 4.40 -23.99
CA HIS A 288 -25.19 3.18 -23.97
C HIS A 288 -25.34 2.38 -22.67
N HIS A 289 -26.11 2.91 -21.70
CA HIS A 289 -26.39 2.24 -20.44
C HIS A 289 -27.58 1.28 -20.58
N ASP A 290 -27.53 0.15 -19.86
CA ASP A 290 -28.65 -0.76 -19.75
C ASP A 290 -29.64 -0.26 -18.68
N GLU A 291 -30.81 0.15 -19.12
CA GLU A 291 -31.87 0.69 -18.26
C GLU A 291 -32.78 -0.38 -17.65
N THR A 292 -32.54 -1.68 -17.90
CA THR A 292 -33.39 -2.74 -17.34
C THR A 292 -33.15 -2.93 -15.84
N ALA A 293 -34.14 -3.45 -15.11
CA ALA A 293 -33.98 -3.79 -13.71
C ALA A 293 -32.96 -4.94 -13.55
N LYS A 294 -32.05 -4.80 -12.59
CA LYS A 294 -30.94 -5.73 -12.36
C LYS A 294 -30.99 -6.26 -10.93
N THR A 295 -31.06 -7.57 -10.76
CA THR A 295 -30.92 -8.21 -9.44
C THR A 295 -29.45 -8.49 -9.20
N VAL A 296 -28.86 -7.74 -8.28
CA VAL A 296 -27.43 -7.78 -7.95
C VAL A 296 -27.18 -8.50 -6.62
N LEU A 297 -26.02 -8.26 -6.01
CA LEU A 297 -25.56 -8.86 -4.77
C LEU A 297 -26.65 -8.90 -3.68
N ASP A 298 -26.74 -10.01 -2.92
CA ASP A 298 -27.70 -10.23 -1.84
C ASP A 298 -29.19 -10.09 -2.24
N GLY A 299 -29.49 -10.19 -3.54
CA GLY A 299 -30.85 -10.06 -4.06
C GLY A 299 -31.38 -8.63 -4.11
N TYR A 300 -30.54 -7.63 -3.93
CA TYR A 300 -30.91 -6.23 -4.16
C TYR A 300 -31.27 -5.99 -5.62
N VAL A 301 -32.33 -5.21 -5.83
CA VAL A 301 -32.79 -4.88 -7.18
C VAL A 301 -32.49 -3.40 -7.45
N ILE A 302 -31.62 -3.14 -8.41
CA ILE A 302 -31.44 -1.81 -8.98
C ILE A 302 -32.59 -1.62 -9.98
N SER A 303 -33.50 -0.69 -9.64
CA SER A 303 -34.78 -0.51 -10.31
C SER A 303 -34.63 0.32 -11.60
N ASN A 304 -35.48 0.05 -12.57
CA ASN A 304 -35.63 0.84 -13.78
C ASN A 304 -36.60 2.03 -13.63
N VAL A 305 -37.00 2.40 -12.41
CA VAL A 305 -37.82 3.60 -12.16
C VAL A 305 -36.89 4.83 -12.18
N ALA A 306 -36.97 5.62 -13.23
CA ALA A 306 -36.04 6.71 -13.54
C ALA A 306 -34.57 6.24 -13.56
N PRO A 307 -34.23 5.27 -14.42
CA PRO A 307 -32.88 4.75 -14.52
C PRO A 307 -31.89 5.85 -14.94
N SER A 308 -30.71 5.83 -14.38
CA SER A 308 -29.59 6.60 -14.90
C SER A 308 -28.30 5.84 -14.61
N CYS A 309 -27.37 5.85 -15.55
CA CYS A 309 -26.07 5.23 -15.46
C CYS A 309 -25.37 5.60 -14.12
N ALA A 310 -25.27 6.88 -13.82
CA ALA A 310 -24.61 7.34 -12.59
C ALA A 310 -25.33 6.85 -11.31
N SER A 311 -26.67 6.83 -11.30
CA SER A 311 -27.44 6.34 -10.16
C SER A 311 -27.28 4.84 -9.96
N ASP A 312 -27.32 4.06 -11.05
CA ASP A 312 -27.19 2.61 -10.98
C ASP A 312 -25.81 2.20 -10.50
N VAL A 313 -24.75 2.84 -11.02
CA VAL A 313 -23.36 2.64 -10.55
C VAL A 313 -23.23 2.99 -9.08
N ALA A 314 -23.73 4.15 -8.63
CA ALA A 314 -23.67 4.56 -7.23
C ALA A 314 -24.40 3.59 -6.29
N GLN A 315 -25.58 3.08 -6.70
CA GLN A 315 -26.32 2.08 -5.93
C GLN A 315 -25.54 0.77 -5.81
N LEU A 316 -24.98 0.25 -6.91
CA LEU A 316 -24.19 -0.99 -6.88
C LEU A 316 -22.94 -0.83 -6.00
N LEU A 317 -22.21 0.26 -6.15
CA LEU A 317 -21.02 0.52 -5.32
C LEU A 317 -21.38 0.66 -3.83
N THR A 318 -22.53 1.24 -3.51
CA THR A 318 -23.03 1.30 -2.13
C THR A 318 -23.33 -0.10 -1.59
N ILE A 319 -24.01 -0.95 -2.37
CA ILE A 319 -24.32 -2.34 -1.99
C ILE A 319 -23.02 -3.12 -1.77
N ILE A 320 -22.08 -3.05 -2.70
CA ILE A 320 -20.79 -3.75 -2.59
C ILE A 320 -20.00 -3.25 -1.39
N SER A 321 -19.82 -1.93 -1.27
CA SER A 321 -18.95 -1.36 -0.23
C SER A 321 -19.46 -1.55 1.21
N HIS A 322 -20.77 -1.77 1.39
CA HIS A 322 -21.38 -2.03 2.69
C HIS A 322 -21.68 -3.52 2.95
N HIS A 323 -21.27 -4.41 2.05
CA HIS A 323 -21.42 -5.84 2.30
C HIS A 323 -20.57 -6.28 3.51
N ALA A 324 -21.10 -7.20 4.32
CA ALA A 324 -20.49 -7.62 5.59
C ALA A 324 -19.07 -8.17 5.47
N ASN A 325 -18.67 -8.67 4.31
CA ASN A 325 -17.31 -9.17 4.07
C ASN A 325 -16.26 -8.08 3.89
N VAL A 326 -16.63 -6.85 3.54
CA VAL A 326 -15.67 -5.79 3.18
C VAL A 326 -14.75 -5.47 4.35
N ALA A 327 -15.31 -5.25 5.53
CA ALA A 327 -14.53 -4.89 6.71
C ALA A 327 -13.44 -5.92 7.02
N PRO A 328 -13.72 -7.22 7.21
CA PRO A 328 -12.67 -8.21 7.47
C PRO A 328 -11.74 -8.45 6.27
N PHE A 329 -12.24 -8.35 5.03
CA PHE A 329 -11.45 -8.59 3.83
C PHE A 329 -10.38 -7.52 3.62
N ILE A 330 -10.77 -6.25 3.68
CA ILE A 330 -9.85 -5.12 3.51
C ILE A 330 -8.92 -5.00 4.71
N SER A 331 -9.43 -5.17 5.94
CA SER A 331 -8.61 -5.14 7.16
C SER A 331 -7.48 -6.16 7.12
N ARG A 332 -7.79 -7.43 6.79
CA ARG A 332 -6.75 -8.47 6.64
C ARG A 332 -5.70 -8.09 5.61
N GLN A 333 -6.11 -7.60 4.45
CA GLN A 333 -5.17 -7.21 3.41
C GLN A 333 -4.28 -6.04 3.83
N LEU A 334 -4.82 -5.02 4.49
CA LEU A 334 -4.03 -3.91 5.02
C LEU A 334 -3.04 -4.38 6.08
N ILE A 335 -3.48 -5.22 7.04
CA ILE A 335 -2.57 -5.82 8.03
C ILE A 335 -1.41 -6.54 7.33
N GLN A 336 -1.69 -7.36 6.32
CA GLN A 336 -0.66 -8.09 5.58
C GLN A 336 0.32 -7.17 4.83
N ARG A 337 -0.15 -6.05 4.31
CA ARG A 337 0.71 -5.08 3.61
C ARG A 337 1.60 -4.29 4.57
N PHE A 338 1.11 -3.96 5.77
CA PHE A 338 1.84 -3.12 6.72
C PHE A 338 2.67 -3.92 7.71
N THR A 339 2.12 -4.96 8.35
CA THR A 339 2.66 -5.51 9.60
C THR A 339 3.09 -6.97 9.53
N THR A 340 2.18 -7.91 9.28
CA THR A 340 2.47 -9.36 9.36
C THR A 340 1.73 -10.15 8.29
N SER A 341 2.36 -11.20 7.74
CA SER A 341 1.72 -12.08 6.75
C SER A 341 0.59 -12.93 7.33
N ASN A 342 0.65 -13.25 8.63
CA ASN A 342 -0.27 -14.17 9.30
C ASN A 342 -0.91 -13.51 10.54
N PRO A 343 -1.79 -12.50 10.35
CA PRO A 343 -2.48 -11.88 11.47
C PRO A 343 -3.37 -12.87 12.20
N SER A 344 -3.48 -12.74 13.54
CA SER A 344 -4.44 -13.53 14.29
C SER A 344 -5.87 -13.14 13.92
N PRO A 345 -6.85 -14.06 14.04
CA PRO A 345 -8.26 -13.73 13.85
C PRO A 345 -8.72 -12.57 14.74
N ALA A 346 -8.23 -12.50 15.98
CA ALA A 346 -8.56 -11.42 16.89
C ALA A 346 -8.03 -10.05 16.44
N TYR A 347 -6.83 -10.00 15.84
CA TYR A 347 -6.29 -8.78 15.26
C TYR A 347 -7.16 -8.29 14.09
N ILE A 348 -7.53 -9.22 13.18
CA ILE A 348 -8.41 -8.87 12.05
C ILE A 348 -9.75 -8.34 12.56
N GLU A 349 -10.35 -9.00 13.56
CA GLU A 349 -11.64 -8.61 14.14
C GLU A 349 -11.59 -7.19 14.74
N ARG A 350 -10.54 -6.86 15.50
CA ARG A 350 -10.37 -5.50 16.06
C ARG A 350 -10.28 -4.44 14.98
N VAL A 351 -9.49 -4.68 13.93
CA VAL A 351 -9.35 -3.73 12.81
C VAL A 351 -10.64 -3.65 11.99
N ALA A 352 -11.32 -4.77 11.75
CA ALA A 352 -12.60 -4.82 11.06
C ALA A 352 -13.71 -4.08 11.82
N ALA A 353 -13.67 -4.10 13.16
CA ALA A 353 -14.59 -3.32 13.98
C ALA A 353 -14.39 -1.80 13.77
N VAL A 354 -13.14 -1.34 13.66
CA VAL A 354 -12.85 0.07 13.34
C VAL A 354 -13.26 0.44 11.92
N PHE A 355 -13.13 -0.49 10.97
CA PHE A 355 -13.64 -0.29 9.61
C PHE A 355 -15.16 -0.12 9.60
N ALA A 356 -15.88 -0.91 10.40
CA ALA A 356 -17.34 -0.82 10.50
C ALA A 356 -17.81 0.46 11.21
N ASP A 357 -17.08 0.93 12.20
CA ASP A 357 -17.34 2.19 12.92
C ASP A 357 -16.03 2.70 13.53
N ASN A 358 -15.59 3.87 13.09
CA ASN A 358 -14.38 4.52 13.59
C ASN A 358 -14.52 5.10 15.03
N GLY A 359 -15.60 4.78 15.74
CA GLY A 359 -15.95 5.33 17.05
C GLY A 359 -16.76 6.63 17.00
N HIS A 360 -17.05 7.13 15.81
CA HIS A 360 -17.85 8.34 15.56
C HIS A 360 -19.03 8.09 14.61
N GLY A 361 -19.39 6.83 14.38
CA GLY A 361 -20.47 6.45 13.46
C GLY A 361 -20.09 6.56 11.99
N VAL A 362 -18.79 6.58 11.65
CA VAL A 362 -18.30 6.65 10.27
C VAL A 362 -17.80 5.29 9.82
N TYR A 363 -18.41 4.77 8.76
CA TYR A 363 -18.04 3.51 8.11
C TYR A 363 -16.91 3.72 7.10
N GLY A 364 -15.94 2.81 7.06
CA GLY A 364 -14.90 2.76 6.05
C GLY A 364 -13.87 3.90 6.14
N ASP A 365 -13.69 4.52 7.31
CA ASP A 365 -12.64 5.52 7.57
C ASP A 365 -11.25 4.85 7.51
N LEU A 366 -10.59 4.96 6.35
CA LEU A 366 -9.30 4.31 6.11
C LEU A 366 -8.18 4.88 7.00
N GLY A 367 -8.25 6.15 7.39
CA GLY A 367 -7.30 6.74 8.33
C GLY A 367 -7.38 6.08 9.70
N ALA A 368 -8.60 5.90 10.23
CA ALA A 368 -8.84 5.18 11.47
C ALA A 368 -8.43 3.70 11.37
N VAL A 369 -8.72 3.04 10.25
CA VAL A 369 -8.33 1.65 9.99
C VAL A 369 -6.81 1.50 9.98
N ILE A 370 -6.07 2.37 9.28
CA ILE A 370 -4.60 2.31 9.22
C ILE A 370 -3.99 2.61 10.60
N ARG A 371 -4.55 3.55 11.35
CA ARG A 371 -4.18 3.76 12.75
C ARG A 371 -4.35 2.46 13.55
N ALA A 372 -5.51 1.82 13.48
CA ALA A 372 -5.78 0.57 14.20
C ALA A 372 -4.82 -0.56 13.78
N VAL A 373 -4.49 -0.66 12.48
CA VAL A 373 -3.48 -1.62 12.00
C VAL A 373 -2.13 -1.38 12.65
N LEU A 374 -1.66 -0.15 12.74
CA LEU A 374 -0.30 0.16 13.20
C LEU A 374 -0.17 0.21 14.73
N THR A 375 -1.27 0.47 15.45
CA THR A 375 -1.25 0.59 16.92
C THR A 375 -1.83 -0.62 17.65
N ASP A 376 -2.24 -1.66 16.92
CA ASP A 376 -2.64 -2.92 17.56
C ASP A 376 -1.47 -3.51 18.38
N ASN A 377 -1.80 -4.15 19.50
CA ASN A 377 -0.78 -4.72 20.37
C ASN A 377 0.10 -5.75 19.65
N GLU A 378 -0.47 -6.57 18.74
CA GLU A 378 0.31 -7.51 17.94
C GLU A 378 1.29 -6.77 17.03
N ALA A 379 0.90 -5.64 16.44
CA ALA A 379 1.76 -4.82 15.61
C ALA A 379 2.88 -4.15 16.43
N LEU A 380 2.56 -3.57 17.58
CA LEU A 380 3.53 -2.85 18.40
C LEU A 380 4.54 -3.76 19.12
N THR A 381 4.12 -4.93 19.58
CA THR A 381 4.99 -5.82 20.36
C THR A 381 5.59 -6.97 19.56
N GLY A 382 4.98 -7.36 18.43
CA GLY A 382 5.29 -8.61 17.73
C GLY A 382 4.86 -9.86 18.50
N THR A 383 4.09 -9.70 19.58
CA THR A 383 3.67 -10.79 20.44
C THR A 383 2.31 -11.33 19.99
N VAL A 384 2.26 -12.60 19.67
CA VAL A 384 1.04 -13.30 19.27
C VAL A 384 0.88 -14.59 20.07
N VAL A 385 -0.37 -15.02 20.26
CA VAL A 385 -0.66 -16.29 20.93
C VAL A 385 -0.48 -17.44 19.95
N PRO A 386 0.30 -18.49 20.29
CA PRO A 386 0.40 -19.66 19.44
C PRO A 386 -0.96 -20.25 19.04
N PRO A 387 -1.16 -20.77 17.82
CA PRO A 387 -0.11 -21.09 16.83
C PRO A 387 0.27 -19.96 15.88
N TYR A 388 -0.19 -18.74 16.10
CA TYR A 388 0.10 -17.61 15.22
C TYR A 388 1.56 -17.17 15.32
N VAL A 389 2.07 -16.60 14.22
CA VAL A 389 3.46 -16.12 14.10
C VAL A 389 3.43 -14.71 13.52
N PHE A 390 4.11 -13.78 14.20
CA PHE A 390 4.23 -12.41 13.73
C PHE A 390 5.43 -12.23 12.80
N GLY A 391 5.28 -11.36 11.82
CA GLY A 391 6.31 -10.95 10.87
C GLY A 391 5.94 -11.27 9.42
N LYS A 392 6.74 -10.75 8.51
CA LYS A 392 6.59 -10.93 7.06
C LYS A 392 7.94 -10.84 6.35
N ALA A 393 8.04 -11.40 5.15
CA ALA A 393 9.14 -11.06 4.26
C ALA A 393 8.99 -9.59 3.83
N ARG A 394 10.10 -8.86 3.81
CA ARG A 394 10.14 -7.48 3.33
C ARG A 394 10.04 -7.49 1.81
N GLU A 395 9.11 -6.74 1.25
CA GLU A 395 9.07 -6.53 -0.20
C GLU A 395 10.44 -6.08 -0.72
N PRO A 396 10.94 -6.66 -1.81
CA PRO A 396 12.26 -6.29 -2.35
C PRO A 396 12.41 -4.79 -2.61
N LEU A 397 11.34 -4.12 -3.08
CA LEU A 397 11.32 -2.68 -3.30
C LEU A 397 11.45 -1.88 -1.99
N LEU A 398 10.83 -2.35 -0.91
CA LEU A 398 10.93 -1.72 0.41
C LEU A 398 12.31 -1.94 1.06
N LYS A 399 13.04 -3.01 0.72
CA LYS A 399 14.46 -3.17 1.11
C LYS A 399 15.31 -2.03 0.53
N LEU A 400 15.10 -1.73 -0.76
CA LEU A 400 15.82 -0.66 -1.45
C LEU A 400 15.50 0.73 -0.89
N THR A 401 14.20 1.05 -0.75
CA THR A 401 13.80 2.37 -0.26
C THR A 401 14.25 2.61 1.18
N ALA A 402 14.21 1.59 2.05
CA ALA A 402 14.70 1.69 3.43
C ALA A 402 16.20 1.98 3.47
N PHE A 403 17.01 1.28 2.67
CA PHE A 403 18.44 1.55 2.54
C PHE A 403 18.70 2.98 2.05
N TRP A 404 18.00 3.41 1.01
CA TRP A 404 18.16 4.74 0.44
C TRP A 404 17.72 5.86 1.37
N ARG A 405 16.61 5.70 2.08
CA ARG A 405 16.13 6.71 3.04
C ARG A 405 17.09 6.83 4.21
N TYR A 406 17.55 5.72 4.77
CA TYR A 406 18.45 5.76 5.92
C TYR A 406 19.77 6.47 5.62
N TYR A 407 20.34 6.22 4.44
CA TYR A 407 21.59 6.84 3.99
C TYR A 407 21.37 8.03 3.05
N ASN A 408 20.25 8.71 3.19
CA ASN A 408 19.94 10.00 2.53
C ASN A 408 20.27 10.00 1.03
N ALA A 409 19.77 8.99 0.30
CA ALA A 409 20.01 8.85 -1.13
C ALA A 409 19.52 10.06 -1.92
N ALA A 410 20.35 10.62 -2.76
CA ALA A 410 20.05 11.79 -3.58
C ALA A 410 20.50 11.60 -5.03
N ALA A 411 19.69 12.07 -5.96
CA ALA A 411 20.05 12.19 -7.35
C ALA A 411 20.44 13.64 -7.67
N SER A 412 21.67 13.87 -8.12
CA SER A 412 22.16 15.23 -8.46
C SER A 412 21.37 15.88 -9.59
N SER A 413 20.78 15.07 -10.48
CA SER A 413 19.86 15.51 -11.54
C SER A 413 18.47 15.88 -11.04
N GLY A 414 18.09 15.51 -9.79
CA GLY A 414 16.73 15.58 -9.27
C GLY A 414 15.78 14.51 -9.84
N VAL A 415 16.26 13.62 -10.71
CA VAL A 415 15.50 12.53 -11.33
C VAL A 415 15.95 11.20 -10.72
N TYR A 416 15.01 10.48 -10.12
CA TYR A 416 15.25 9.20 -9.43
C TYR A 416 14.96 8.01 -10.35
N ALA A 417 15.64 7.95 -11.50
CA ALA A 417 15.42 6.91 -12.49
C ALA A 417 15.90 5.54 -12.03
N VAL A 418 14.98 4.58 -11.98
CA VAL A 418 15.21 3.19 -11.59
C VAL A 418 14.39 2.27 -12.47
N SER A 419 14.96 1.13 -12.86
CA SER A 419 14.25 0.06 -13.56
C SER A 419 14.16 -1.17 -12.64
N PRO A 420 13.21 -1.17 -11.67
CA PRO A 420 13.21 -2.14 -10.58
C PRO A 420 12.63 -3.50 -10.98
N ALA A 421 11.75 -3.58 -11.98
CA ALA A 421 10.99 -4.81 -12.28
C ALA A 421 11.90 -6.03 -12.50
N SER A 422 12.98 -5.88 -13.28
CA SER A 422 13.90 -6.98 -13.57
C SER A 422 14.78 -7.40 -12.38
N ALA A 423 15.03 -6.48 -11.44
CA ALA A 423 15.88 -6.75 -10.28
C ALA A 423 15.07 -7.23 -9.07
N TYR A 424 13.88 -6.69 -8.89
CA TYR A 424 13.08 -6.89 -7.67
C TYR A 424 11.80 -7.70 -7.90
N GLY A 425 11.48 -8.09 -9.15
CA GLY A 425 10.19 -8.72 -9.49
C GLY A 425 8.99 -7.82 -9.20
N GLN A 426 9.21 -6.52 -9.02
CA GLN A 426 8.24 -5.57 -8.52
C GLN A 426 8.61 -4.15 -8.96
N ALA A 427 7.63 -3.39 -9.45
CA ALA A 427 7.78 -1.96 -9.72
C ALA A 427 6.43 -1.24 -9.51
N PRO A 428 6.42 0.07 -9.22
CA PRO A 428 5.17 0.81 -9.02
C PRO A 428 4.25 0.71 -10.23
N LEU A 429 3.02 0.19 -10.02
CA LEU A 429 2.00 -0.05 -11.04
C LEU A 429 2.54 -0.81 -12.29
N ASP A 430 3.26 -1.91 -12.06
CA ASP A 430 3.88 -2.74 -13.10
C ASP A 430 3.70 -4.24 -12.81
N SER A 431 2.54 -4.62 -12.25
CA SER A 431 2.22 -6.02 -11.99
C SER A 431 1.83 -6.76 -13.26
N GLY A 432 2.16 -8.06 -13.37
CA GLY A 432 1.86 -8.87 -14.55
C GLY A 432 0.36 -9.16 -14.75
N SER A 433 -0.47 -8.93 -13.74
CA SER A 433 -1.92 -9.15 -13.80
C SER A 433 -2.65 -8.37 -12.69
N VAL A 434 -3.98 -8.41 -12.71
CA VAL A 434 -4.85 -7.84 -11.66
C VAL A 434 -4.65 -8.52 -10.29
N PHE A 435 -4.03 -9.69 -10.23
CA PHE A 435 -3.70 -10.40 -8.99
C PHE A 435 -2.46 -9.84 -8.27
N ASN A 436 -1.96 -8.67 -8.68
CA ASN A 436 -0.75 -8.07 -8.13
C ASN A 436 0.53 -8.85 -8.45
N PHE A 437 1.61 -8.55 -7.76
CA PHE A 437 2.90 -9.24 -7.83
C PHE A 437 2.85 -10.60 -7.13
N TYR A 438 2.02 -10.73 -6.09
CA TYR A 438 1.88 -11.93 -5.26
C TYR A 438 0.48 -11.99 -4.63
N LEU A 439 0.03 -13.21 -4.39
CA LEU A 439 -1.27 -13.49 -3.78
C LEU A 439 -1.20 -13.32 -2.24
N PRO A 440 -2.22 -12.76 -1.59
CA PRO A 440 -2.26 -12.58 -0.13
C PRO A 440 -2.31 -13.89 0.66
N ASP A 441 -2.65 -14.99 0.01
CA ASP A 441 -2.76 -16.34 0.58
C ASP A 441 -1.74 -17.33 -0.04
N TYR A 442 -0.65 -16.81 -0.62
CA TYR A 442 0.42 -17.65 -1.13
C TYR A 442 1.07 -18.47 0.00
N LEU A 443 1.14 -19.78 -0.20
CA LEU A 443 1.79 -20.74 0.71
C LEU A 443 3.13 -21.14 0.12
N PRO A 444 4.26 -20.64 0.65
CA PRO A 444 5.58 -21.03 0.18
C PRO A 444 5.80 -22.54 0.41
N PRO A 445 6.27 -23.29 -0.59
CA PRO A 445 6.49 -24.72 -0.44
C PRO A 445 7.50 -25.05 0.67
N GLY A 446 7.31 -26.18 1.36
CA GLY A 446 8.15 -26.64 2.46
C GLY A 446 7.54 -26.41 3.84
N GLU A 447 8.35 -26.01 4.81
CA GLU A 447 7.93 -25.89 6.22
C GLU A 447 6.79 -24.90 6.44
N MET A 448 6.77 -23.76 5.73
CA MET A 448 5.71 -22.78 5.85
C MET A 448 4.37 -23.34 5.39
N ALA A 449 4.32 -24.01 4.23
CA ALA A 449 3.10 -24.65 3.74
C ALA A 449 2.63 -25.77 4.69
N ALA A 450 3.56 -26.56 5.23
CA ALA A 450 3.25 -27.61 6.20
C ALA A 450 2.67 -27.04 7.51
N ALA A 451 3.07 -25.84 7.89
CA ALA A 451 2.57 -25.12 9.05
C ALA A 451 1.32 -24.26 8.75
N GLY A 452 0.86 -24.22 7.48
CA GLY A 452 -0.26 -23.36 7.05
C GLY A 452 0.05 -21.86 7.09
N LEU A 453 1.33 -21.47 7.01
CA LEU A 453 1.77 -20.08 7.11
C LEU A 453 1.89 -19.46 5.72
N TYR A 454 1.21 -18.35 5.52
CA TYR A 454 1.31 -17.53 4.31
C TYR A 454 2.63 -16.74 4.28
N GLY A 455 3.16 -16.59 3.08
CA GLY A 455 4.33 -15.76 2.80
C GLY A 455 4.15 -15.04 1.45
N PRO A 456 3.21 -14.05 1.36
CA PRO A 456 2.85 -13.41 0.10
C PRO A 456 4.06 -12.93 -0.69
N GLU A 457 4.96 -12.17 -0.08
CA GLU A 457 6.13 -11.57 -0.72
C GLU A 457 7.15 -12.60 -1.21
N ILE A 458 7.17 -13.79 -0.61
CA ILE A 458 8.07 -14.89 -1.04
C ILE A 458 7.74 -15.38 -2.45
N GLN A 459 6.50 -15.18 -2.92
CA GLN A 459 6.10 -15.57 -4.27
C GLN A 459 6.95 -14.92 -5.37
N ILE A 460 7.43 -13.70 -5.15
CA ILE A 460 8.31 -12.99 -6.10
C ILE A 460 9.81 -13.15 -5.79
N GLU A 461 10.16 -13.80 -4.69
CA GLU A 461 11.54 -14.06 -4.29
C GLU A 461 12.01 -15.44 -4.80
N SER A 462 11.89 -15.70 -6.12
CA SER A 462 12.49 -16.87 -6.74
C SER A 462 14.02 -16.86 -6.61
N GLU A 463 14.68 -18.00 -6.81
CA GLU A 463 16.15 -18.09 -6.77
C GLU A 463 16.83 -17.05 -7.67
N SER A 464 16.32 -16.87 -8.89
CA SER A 464 16.83 -15.85 -9.83
C SER A 464 16.56 -14.43 -9.36
N ALA A 465 15.39 -14.17 -8.76
CA ALA A 465 15.03 -12.85 -8.23
C ALA A 465 15.88 -12.47 -7.01
N ILE A 466 16.18 -13.42 -6.10
CA ILE A 466 17.06 -13.20 -4.96
C ILE A 466 18.47 -12.80 -5.44
N VAL A 467 19.01 -13.50 -6.44
CA VAL A 467 20.32 -13.17 -7.03
C VAL A 467 20.27 -11.79 -7.72
N ALA A 468 19.24 -11.51 -8.51
CA ALA A 468 19.08 -10.23 -9.20
C ALA A 468 18.96 -9.07 -8.21
N THR A 469 18.14 -9.21 -7.17
CA THR A 469 18.01 -8.22 -6.07
C THR A 469 19.33 -7.98 -5.37
N SER A 470 20.07 -9.04 -5.02
CA SER A 470 21.38 -8.93 -4.35
C SER A 470 22.41 -8.20 -5.21
N ASN A 471 22.42 -8.50 -6.53
CA ASN A 471 23.32 -7.83 -7.48
C ASN A 471 22.98 -6.33 -7.65
N ASP A 472 21.69 -6.00 -7.75
CA ASP A 472 21.27 -4.60 -7.85
C ASP A 472 21.56 -3.83 -6.55
N LEU A 473 21.26 -4.39 -5.38
CA LEU A 473 21.61 -3.79 -4.09
C LEU A 473 23.12 -3.56 -3.96
N THR A 474 23.95 -4.50 -4.44
CA THR A 474 25.40 -4.31 -4.52
C THR A 474 25.77 -3.09 -5.38
N THR A 475 25.11 -2.94 -6.53
CA THR A 475 25.29 -1.77 -7.41
C THR A 475 24.90 -0.46 -6.69
N ARG A 476 23.77 -0.47 -5.94
CA ARG A 476 23.30 0.71 -5.19
C ARG A 476 24.23 1.09 -4.04
N VAL A 477 24.81 0.10 -3.35
CA VAL A 477 25.85 0.33 -2.32
C VAL A 477 27.09 1.00 -2.92
N ASN A 478 27.50 0.61 -4.14
CA ASN A 478 28.62 1.22 -4.83
C ASN A 478 28.35 2.64 -5.33
N ALA A 479 27.08 3.05 -5.42
CA ALA A 479 26.67 4.41 -5.78
C ALA A 479 26.63 5.30 -4.51
N TYR A 480 27.78 5.72 -4.02
CA TYR A 480 27.90 6.61 -2.83
C TYR A 480 28.44 7.99 -3.22
N ALA A 481 28.13 9.00 -2.41
CA ALA A 481 28.59 10.36 -2.59
C ALA A 481 30.13 10.44 -2.53
N GLY A 482 30.73 11.11 -3.50
CA GLY A 482 32.19 11.21 -3.62
C GLY A 482 32.87 10.04 -4.35
N ASN A 483 32.11 9.03 -4.82
CA ASN A 483 32.68 8.01 -5.72
C ASN A 483 32.99 8.62 -7.09
N PRO A 484 34.25 8.59 -7.57
CA PRO A 484 34.61 9.19 -8.84
C PRO A 484 33.98 8.50 -10.05
N SER A 485 33.48 7.27 -9.89
CA SER A 485 32.77 6.53 -10.93
C SER A 485 31.30 6.87 -11.03
N ASN A 486 30.73 7.67 -10.13
CA ASN A 486 29.34 8.09 -10.19
C ASN A 486 29.15 9.14 -11.29
N ILE A 487 28.15 8.91 -12.12
CA ILE A 487 27.67 9.89 -13.09
C ILE A 487 26.62 10.80 -12.44
N ALA A 488 26.46 12.00 -12.99
CA ALA A 488 25.58 13.03 -12.43
C ALA A 488 24.12 12.62 -12.24
N SER A 489 23.63 11.62 -13.00
CA SER A 489 22.27 11.08 -12.90
C SER A 489 22.13 9.92 -11.88
N THR A 490 23.23 9.47 -11.27
CA THR A 490 23.21 8.33 -10.34
C THR A 490 22.60 8.75 -9.00
N ILE A 491 21.70 7.92 -8.45
CA ILE A 491 21.22 8.05 -7.09
C ILE A 491 22.33 7.58 -6.15
N ALA A 492 22.89 8.49 -5.37
CA ALA A 492 24.02 8.23 -4.49
C ALA A 492 23.64 8.33 -3.01
N VAL A 493 24.08 7.36 -2.21
CA VAL A 493 23.91 7.33 -0.75
C VAL A 493 25.06 8.04 -0.04
N ASP A 494 24.81 8.60 1.15
CA ASP A 494 25.84 9.16 2.02
C ASP A 494 26.35 8.11 3.00
N LEU A 495 27.55 7.59 2.76
CA LEU A 495 28.24 6.61 3.61
C LEU A 495 29.36 7.23 4.44
N SER A 496 29.48 8.54 4.49
CA SER A 496 30.60 9.26 5.16
C SER A 496 30.75 8.87 6.63
N ALA A 497 29.64 8.70 7.36
CA ALA A 497 29.65 8.27 8.75
C ALA A 497 30.25 6.86 8.94
N LEU A 498 29.99 5.94 8.01
CA LEU A 498 30.56 4.58 8.03
C LEU A 498 32.04 4.59 7.66
N PHE A 499 32.43 5.41 6.68
CA PHE A 499 33.84 5.53 6.29
C PHE A 499 34.71 6.02 7.43
N SER A 500 34.20 6.91 8.29
CA SER A 500 34.93 7.48 9.42
C SER A 500 35.32 6.46 10.50
N ILE A 501 34.61 5.34 10.60
CA ILE A 501 34.82 4.29 11.61
C ILE A 501 35.26 2.95 11.00
N ALA A 502 35.58 2.91 9.71
CA ALA A 502 35.93 1.67 9.00
C ALA A 502 37.23 1.00 9.46
N ASN A 503 38.05 1.70 10.28
CA ASN A 503 39.25 1.13 10.92
C ASN A 503 38.90 0.10 12.01
N ASP A 504 37.72 0.18 12.64
CA ASP A 504 37.25 -0.74 13.68
C ASP A 504 36.08 -1.62 13.13
N PRO A 505 36.34 -2.90 12.81
CA PRO A 505 35.32 -3.81 12.33
C PRO A 505 34.13 -3.99 13.28
N ALA A 506 34.36 -4.02 14.59
CA ALA A 506 33.30 -4.23 15.56
C ALA A 506 32.39 -2.99 15.66
N ALA A 507 32.97 -1.80 15.72
CA ALA A 507 32.23 -0.54 15.71
C ALA A 507 31.43 -0.38 14.39
N LEU A 508 32.03 -0.73 13.25
CA LEU A 508 31.38 -0.64 11.94
C LEU A 508 30.18 -1.58 11.84
N VAL A 509 30.30 -2.84 12.27
CA VAL A 509 29.20 -3.80 12.29
C VAL A 509 28.11 -3.37 13.27
N ALA A 510 28.47 -2.89 14.47
CA ALA A 510 27.51 -2.37 15.43
C ALA A 510 26.72 -1.18 14.87
N LYS A 511 27.38 -0.27 14.13
CA LYS A 511 26.74 0.87 13.47
C LYS A 511 25.76 0.42 12.39
N VAL A 512 26.13 -0.51 11.51
CA VAL A 512 25.22 -1.01 10.46
C VAL A 512 24.07 -1.81 11.07
N ASN A 513 24.30 -2.58 12.15
CA ASN A 513 23.23 -3.22 12.91
C ASN A 513 22.23 -2.19 13.46
N HIS A 514 22.73 -1.11 14.05
CA HIS A 514 21.86 -0.02 14.53
C HIS A 514 21.10 0.63 13.37
N ASP A 515 21.76 0.93 12.26
CA ASP A 515 21.23 1.75 11.16
C ASP A 515 20.18 1.01 10.31
N LEU A 516 20.42 -0.24 9.98
CA LEU A 516 19.60 -1.02 9.03
C LEU A 516 18.80 -2.15 9.69
N MET A 517 19.33 -2.70 10.79
CA MET A 517 18.73 -3.83 11.50
C MET A 517 18.12 -3.41 12.85
N TYR A 518 18.29 -2.15 13.25
CA TYR A 518 17.72 -1.57 14.47
C TYR A 518 18.06 -2.38 15.73
N GLY A 519 19.28 -2.94 15.77
CA GLY A 519 19.75 -3.79 16.86
C GLY A 519 19.31 -5.26 16.80
N SER A 520 18.53 -5.66 15.78
CA SER A 520 17.97 -7.01 15.67
C SER A 520 18.90 -8.05 15.04
N MET A 521 20.10 -7.66 14.60
CA MET A 521 21.09 -8.59 14.03
C MET A 521 21.49 -9.63 15.06
N SER A 522 21.39 -10.91 14.73
CA SER A 522 21.77 -11.99 15.63
C SER A 522 23.25 -11.92 16.03
N ALA A 523 23.58 -12.44 17.21
CA ALA A 523 24.98 -12.52 17.68
C ALA A 523 25.86 -13.33 16.71
N ALA A 524 25.32 -14.37 16.08
CA ALA A 524 26.02 -15.18 15.09
C ALA A 524 26.34 -14.37 13.83
N MET A 525 25.37 -13.61 13.30
CA MET A 525 25.59 -12.73 12.16
C MET A 525 26.59 -11.63 12.49
N GLN A 526 26.47 -10.96 13.65
CA GLN A 526 27.43 -9.95 14.09
C GLN A 526 28.87 -10.49 14.12
N ALA A 527 29.08 -11.65 14.76
CA ALA A 527 30.41 -12.27 14.83
C ALA A 527 30.95 -12.61 13.42
N THR A 528 30.11 -13.15 12.55
CA THR A 528 30.49 -13.48 11.17
C THR A 528 30.88 -12.22 10.38
N LEU A 529 30.12 -11.14 10.50
CA LEU A 529 30.40 -9.88 9.80
C LEU A 529 31.65 -9.17 10.36
N VAL A 530 31.88 -9.19 11.66
CA VAL A 530 33.10 -8.65 12.25
C VAL A 530 34.34 -9.39 11.71
N ASN A 531 34.29 -10.72 11.63
CA ASN A 531 35.37 -11.51 11.03
C ASN A 531 35.54 -11.19 9.53
N LEU A 532 34.45 -11.14 8.76
CA LEU A 532 34.49 -10.80 7.33
C LEU A 532 35.18 -9.44 7.11
N VAL A 533 34.71 -8.41 7.82
CA VAL A 533 35.24 -7.03 7.71
C VAL A 533 36.71 -6.97 8.14
N GLY A 534 37.08 -7.74 9.16
CA GLY A 534 38.47 -7.85 9.63
C GLY A 534 39.42 -8.40 8.57
N LEU A 535 38.96 -9.29 7.71
CA LEU A 535 39.73 -9.86 6.60
C LEU A 535 39.90 -8.91 5.41
N VAL A 536 38.97 -7.91 5.27
CA VAL A 536 39.08 -6.92 4.18
C VAL A 536 40.18 -5.93 4.50
N PRO A 537 41.17 -5.72 3.60
CA PRO A 537 42.25 -4.75 3.83
C PRO A 537 41.71 -3.34 4.11
N TYR A 538 42.37 -2.65 5.01
CA TYR A 538 42.05 -1.27 5.38
C TYR A 538 43.28 -0.37 5.21
N SER A 539 43.05 0.82 4.66
CA SER A 539 43.98 1.94 4.77
C SER A 539 43.22 3.23 5.05
N THR A 540 43.85 4.19 5.72
CA THR A 540 43.24 5.48 6.06
C THR A 540 42.76 6.25 4.82
N GLY A 541 43.44 6.07 3.67
CA GLY A 541 43.06 6.69 2.38
C GLY A 541 42.02 5.90 1.59
N SER A 542 41.63 4.68 2.03
CA SER A 542 40.69 3.81 1.35
C SER A 542 39.84 3.00 2.33
N PRO A 543 38.88 3.64 3.04
CA PRO A 543 38.00 2.95 3.98
C PRO A 543 36.88 2.18 3.29
N GLN A 544 36.58 2.49 2.00
CA GLN A 544 35.45 2.03 1.24
C GLN A 544 35.31 0.49 1.17
N PRO A 545 36.37 -0.30 0.91
CA PRO A 545 36.21 -1.76 0.73
C PRO A 545 35.52 -2.45 1.90
N ARG A 546 35.81 -2.05 3.13
CA ARG A 546 35.20 -2.63 4.35
C ARG A 546 33.72 -2.30 4.46
N VAL A 547 33.39 -1.02 4.26
CA VAL A 547 32.00 -0.54 4.34
C VAL A 547 31.15 -1.18 3.25
N LEU A 548 31.64 -1.21 2.02
CA LEU A 548 30.91 -1.78 0.89
C LEU A 548 30.69 -3.29 1.09
N ALA A 549 31.72 -4.05 1.50
CA ALA A 549 31.60 -5.48 1.77
C ALA A 549 30.56 -5.76 2.89
N LEU A 550 30.59 -4.97 3.98
CA LEU A 550 29.63 -5.12 5.07
C LEU A 550 28.20 -4.86 4.60
N LEU A 551 27.95 -3.74 3.92
CA LEU A 551 26.62 -3.39 3.44
C LEU A 551 26.07 -4.41 2.44
N GLN A 552 26.90 -4.87 1.49
CA GLN A 552 26.51 -5.88 0.50
C GLN A 552 26.01 -7.16 1.16
N VAL A 553 26.77 -7.69 2.12
CA VAL A 553 26.38 -8.92 2.83
C VAL A 553 25.18 -8.68 3.74
N THR A 554 25.10 -7.54 4.41
CA THR A 554 23.95 -7.22 5.27
C THR A 554 22.65 -7.13 4.46
N LEU A 555 22.63 -6.37 3.37
CA LEU A 555 21.45 -6.16 2.53
C LEU A 555 20.99 -7.45 1.82
N ALA A 556 21.91 -8.39 1.55
CA ALA A 556 21.62 -9.68 0.96
C ALA A 556 21.24 -10.76 2.01
N SER A 557 21.32 -10.44 3.30
CA SER A 557 21.09 -11.43 4.35
C SER A 557 19.60 -11.75 4.57
N PRO A 558 19.28 -13.00 4.96
CA PRO A 558 17.93 -13.37 5.35
C PRO A 558 17.40 -12.55 6.55
N GLU A 559 18.29 -12.15 7.49
CA GLU A 559 17.87 -11.37 8.66
C GLU A 559 17.41 -9.96 8.27
N PHE A 560 18.02 -9.33 7.25
CA PHE A 560 17.56 -8.06 6.71
C PHE A 560 16.27 -8.21 5.89
N ALA A 561 16.05 -9.38 5.28
CA ALA A 561 14.88 -9.63 4.44
C ALA A 561 13.58 -9.83 5.23
N VAL A 562 13.62 -9.92 6.56
CA VAL A 562 12.43 -10.15 7.41
C VAL A 562 12.09 -8.90 8.22
N GLN A 563 10.82 -8.51 8.17
CA GLN A 563 10.21 -7.53 9.06
C GLN A 563 9.56 -8.28 10.24
N LYS A 564 9.95 -7.90 11.47
CA LYS A 564 9.46 -8.51 12.72
C LYS A 564 8.75 -7.49 13.58
#